data_5da3ea173ddcc0a4610878354bd0b907
#
_entry.id   5da3ea173ddcc0a4610878354bd0b907
#
_cell.length_a   1.000
_cell.length_b   1.000
_cell.length_c   1.000
_cell.angle_alpha   90.00
_cell.angle_beta   90.00
_cell.angle_gamma   90.00
#
_symmetry.space_group_name_H-M   'P 1'
#
loop_
_entity.id
_entity.type
_entity.pdbx_description
1 polymer ?
#
loop_
_entity_poly.entity_id
_entity_poly.type
_entity_poly.pdbx_seq_one_letter_code
_entity_poly.pdbx_strand_id
1 'polypeptide(L)'
;MTRTRKIVTWTFASLIVLLAVLVLIIAFFDWNRIKPPLNAKVSEELHRPFAINGNLAVVWQREPDEGGWRAWVPWPHVVAEDLSLGNPDWSKKPQMVTLKRVELRISPLALLAQRVVIPRIDLTEPNADLQRLADGRANWTFQFDPKDPNAEPSSWVVDIGAIGFDKGHVTLDDQNLKTQLDVLIDPLGKPIPFSDIVGDKAAKTAQEKGAAPQDYAFALKVKGQYHNQKLAGEGKIGGLLALQDAARPFPLQAQVKIADTSVELAGTLTDPLNLGALDLRLKLAGTSLGNLYPLTGVKLPDTPPYETDGNLIAKLHEPGGAVFRYEAFNGKSVE
;
A
#
# COMPACT_ATOMS: atom_id res chain seq x y z
N MET A 1 -18.24 36.34 -49.02
CA MET A 1 -17.77 36.02 -47.64
C MET A 1 -17.23 37.25 -47.00
N THR A 2 -17.79 37.72 -45.91
CA THR A 2 -17.33 38.92 -45.20
C THR A 2 -15.96 38.68 -44.59
N ARG A 3 -15.14 39.72 -44.50
CA ARG A 3 -13.73 39.71 -44.02
C ARG A 3 -13.65 39.01 -42.65
N THR A 4 -14.66 39.18 -41.80
CA THR A 4 -14.80 38.54 -40.49
C THR A 4 -14.98 37.01 -40.57
N ARG A 5 -15.75 36.51 -41.53
CA ARG A 5 -15.92 35.06 -41.73
C ARG A 5 -14.61 34.39 -42.14
N LYS A 6 -13.82 35.05 -43.03
CA LYS A 6 -12.51 34.51 -43.40
C LYS A 6 -11.55 34.45 -42.22
N ILE A 7 -11.50 35.49 -41.37
CA ILE A 7 -10.66 35.52 -40.17
C ILE A 7 -11.06 34.39 -39.22
N VAL A 8 -12.34 34.21 -38.92
CA VAL A 8 -12.82 33.15 -38.05
C VAL A 8 -12.48 31.76 -38.60
N THR A 9 -12.64 31.53 -39.90
CA THR A 9 -12.31 30.25 -40.54
C THR A 9 -10.81 29.97 -40.46
N TRP A 10 -9.96 30.97 -40.72
CA TRP A 10 -8.50 30.82 -40.64
C TRP A 10 -8.01 30.60 -39.20
N THR A 11 -8.58 31.28 -38.19
CA THR A 11 -8.28 31.06 -36.77
C THR A 11 -8.68 29.65 -36.34
N PHE A 12 -9.85 29.18 -36.76
CA PHE A 12 -10.30 27.84 -36.44
C PHE A 12 -9.45 26.75 -37.13
N ALA A 13 -9.08 26.97 -38.39
CA ALA A 13 -8.20 26.07 -39.12
C ALA A 13 -6.78 26.03 -38.49
N SER A 14 -6.22 27.17 -38.09
CA SER A 14 -4.94 27.21 -37.41
C SER A 14 -4.95 26.53 -36.06
N LEU A 15 -6.05 26.63 -35.28
CA LEU A 15 -6.23 25.95 -34.02
C LEU A 15 -6.28 24.43 -34.21
N ILE A 16 -7.00 23.96 -35.25
CA ILE A 16 -7.06 22.52 -35.56
C ILE A 16 -5.67 22.00 -35.96
N VAL A 17 -4.93 22.73 -36.79
CA VAL A 17 -3.57 22.37 -37.20
C VAL A 17 -2.64 22.35 -36.00
N LEU A 18 -2.72 23.34 -35.09
CA LEU A 18 -1.92 23.39 -33.87
C LEU A 18 -2.23 22.17 -32.96
N LEU A 19 -3.50 21.84 -32.79
CA LEU A 19 -3.93 20.68 -32.03
C LEU A 19 -3.44 19.37 -32.66
N ALA A 20 -3.54 19.25 -34.00
CA ALA A 20 -3.03 18.08 -34.72
C ALA A 20 -1.50 17.92 -34.56
N VAL A 21 -0.77 19.01 -34.66
CA VAL A 21 0.70 19.02 -34.45
C VAL A 21 1.02 18.62 -32.99
N LEU A 22 0.32 19.17 -32.03
CA LEU A 22 0.49 18.80 -30.60
C LEU A 22 0.24 17.31 -30.37
N VAL A 23 -0.85 16.77 -30.94
CA VAL A 23 -1.18 15.32 -30.85
C VAL A 23 -0.07 14.50 -31.50
N LEU A 24 0.44 14.89 -32.65
CA LEU A 24 1.55 14.19 -33.32
C LEU A 24 2.83 14.24 -32.47
N ILE A 25 3.17 15.39 -31.90
CA ILE A 25 4.34 15.52 -31.00
C ILE A 25 4.20 14.55 -29.82
N ILE A 26 3.05 14.54 -29.15
CA ILE A 26 2.81 13.66 -28.00
C ILE A 26 2.82 12.18 -28.41
N ALA A 27 2.23 11.83 -29.56
CA ALA A 27 2.15 10.46 -30.04
C ALA A 27 3.50 9.85 -30.44
N PHE A 28 4.41 10.69 -30.97
CA PHE A 28 5.74 10.26 -31.42
C PHE A 28 6.88 10.66 -30.47
N PHE A 29 6.53 11.21 -29.31
CA PHE A 29 7.52 11.62 -28.33
C PHE A 29 8.22 10.41 -27.71
N ASP A 30 9.55 10.41 -27.69
CA ASP A 30 10.34 9.41 -26.99
C ASP A 30 10.36 9.73 -25.49
N TRP A 31 9.46 9.11 -24.75
CA TRP A 31 9.30 9.32 -23.30
C TRP A 31 10.53 8.91 -22.50
N ASN A 32 11.42 8.08 -23.04
CA ASN A 32 12.66 7.72 -22.37
C ASN A 32 13.60 8.93 -22.17
N ARG A 33 13.44 9.99 -22.95
CA ARG A 33 14.23 11.21 -22.80
C ARG A 33 13.97 11.95 -21.49
N ILE A 34 12.81 11.77 -20.90
CA ILE A 34 12.49 12.40 -19.61
C ILE A 34 12.94 11.57 -18.40
N LYS A 35 13.40 10.33 -18.59
CA LYS A 35 13.87 9.50 -17.48
C LYS A 35 15.00 10.14 -16.65
N PRO A 36 16.08 10.71 -17.26
CA PRO A 36 17.16 11.27 -16.46
C PRO A 36 16.70 12.41 -15.53
N PRO A 37 16.00 13.46 -16.01
CA PRO A 37 15.53 14.51 -15.12
C PRO A 37 14.46 14.02 -14.11
N LEU A 38 13.61 13.07 -14.51
CA LEU A 38 12.63 12.47 -13.60
C LEU A 38 13.31 11.68 -12.48
N ASN A 39 14.26 10.80 -12.82
CA ASN A 39 15.04 10.03 -11.86
C ASN A 39 15.78 10.96 -10.89
N ALA A 40 16.43 12.01 -11.40
CA ALA A 40 17.14 12.99 -10.59
C ALA A 40 16.19 13.69 -9.59
N LYS A 41 15.03 14.17 -10.09
CA LYS A 41 14.07 14.89 -9.24
C LYS A 41 13.46 13.99 -8.16
N VAL A 42 13.08 12.76 -8.50
CA VAL A 42 12.55 11.81 -7.52
C VAL A 42 13.62 11.41 -6.52
N SER A 43 14.87 11.23 -6.95
CA SER A 43 15.99 10.91 -6.05
C SER A 43 16.27 12.05 -5.08
N GLU A 44 16.19 13.30 -5.54
CA GLU A 44 16.33 14.51 -4.71
C GLU A 44 15.25 14.59 -3.64
N GLU A 45 13.97 14.45 -4.03
CA GLU A 45 12.82 14.53 -3.10
C GLU A 45 12.79 13.41 -2.05
N LEU A 46 13.21 12.21 -2.43
CA LEU A 46 13.24 11.05 -1.54
C LEU A 46 14.55 10.92 -0.74
N HIS A 47 15.58 11.71 -1.09
CA HIS A 47 16.95 11.55 -0.57
C HIS A 47 17.46 10.12 -0.72
N ARG A 48 17.10 9.46 -1.84
CA ARG A 48 17.39 8.06 -2.14
C ARG A 48 17.60 7.89 -3.64
N PRO A 49 18.54 7.06 -4.06
CA PRO A 49 18.70 6.74 -5.47
C PRO A 49 17.40 6.13 -6.03
N PHE A 50 16.79 6.80 -6.98
CA PHE A 50 15.64 6.30 -7.72
C PHE A 50 15.99 6.18 -9.19
N ALA A 51 15.57 5.08 -9.82
CA ALA A 51 15.79 4.88 -11.25
C ALA A 51 14.64 4.13 -11.92
N ILE A 52 14.29 4.56 -13.13
CA ILE A 52 13.56 3.79 -14.12
C ILE A 52 14.59 3.22 -15.09
N ASN A 53 14.97 1.96 -14.90
CA ASN A 53 16.03 1.30 -15.67
C ASN A 53 15.51 0.79 -17.02
N GLY A 54 14.28 0.30 -17.06
CA GLY A 54 13.61 -0.20 -18.25
C GLY A 54 12.96 0.91 -19.09
N ASN A 55 11.96 0.55 -19.87
CA ASN A 55 11.28 1.45 -20.78
C ASN A 55 10.29 2.37 -20.03
N LEU A 56 10.20 3.62 -20.48
CA LEU A 56 9.15 4.56 -20.08
C LEU A 56 8.33 4.91 -21.34
N ALA A 57 7.05 4.60 -21.31
CA ALA A 57 6.16 4.82 -22.43
C ALA A 57 4.83 5.44 -21.98
N VAL A 58 4.20 6.18 -22.87
CA VAL A 58 2.82 6.61 -22.73
C VAL A 58 2.02 6.05 -23.89
N VAL A 59 1.06 5.19 -23.56
CA VAL A 59 0.18 4.56 -24.55
C VAL A 59 -1.20 5.19 -24.42
N TRP A 60 -1.75 5.66 -25.55
CA TRP A 60 -3.05 6.30 -25.58
C TRP A 60 -4.13 5.26 -25.88
N GLN A 61 -5.03 5.03 -24.92
CA GLN A 61 -6.11 4.06 -25.03
C GLN A 61 -7.44 4.68 -24.65
N ARG A 62 -8.53 4.15 -25.23
CA ARG A 62 -9.88 4.54 -24.82
C ARG A 62 -10.25 3.83 -23.53
N GLU A 63 -10.87 4.56 -22.60
CA GLU A 63 -11.41 3.96 -21.38
C GLU A 63 -12.82 3.38 -21.68
N PRO A 64 -13.01 2.06 -21.53
CA PRO A 64 -14.29 1.42 -21.84
C PRO A 64 -15.42 1.83 -20.86
N ASP A 65 -15.07 2.29 -19.67
CA ASP A 65 -16.03 2.67 -18.62
C ASP A 65 -16.54 4.12 -18.77
N GLU A 66 -15.96 4.90 -19.69
CA GLU A 66 -16.41 6.26 -19.98
C GLU A 66 -17.63 6.23 -20.90
N GLY A 67 -18.65 7.03 -20.55
CA GLY A 67 -19.90 7.15 -21.32
C GLY A 67 -19.96 8.38 -22.24
N GLY A 68 -20.79 8.30 -23.28
CA GLY A 68 -21.07 9.43 -24.17
C GLY A 68 -19.87 9.90 -24.98
N TRP A 69 -19.71 11.21 -25.18
CA TRP A 69 -18.61 11.79 -25.96
C TRP A 69 -17.24 11.59 -25.30
N ARG A 70 -17.20 11.39 -23.97
CA ARG A 70 -15.96 11.16 -23.23
C ARG A 70 -15.27 9.86 -23.62
N ALA A 71 -16.01 8.84 -24.03
CA ALA A 71 -15.47 7.57 -24.55
C ALA A 71 -14.59 7.73 -25.79
N TRP A 72 -14.66 8.88 -26.46
CA TRP A 72 -13.81 9.18 -27.63
C TRP A 72 -12.49 9.85 -27.25
N VAL A 73 -12.36 10.33 -26.00
CA VAL A 73 -11.11 10.96 -25.52
C VAL A 73 -10.16 9.85 -25.07
N PRO A 74 -9.01 9.67 -25.75
CA PRO A 74 -8.05 8.68 -25.33
C PRO A 74 -7.36 9.09 -24.03
N TRP A 75 -7.15 8.15 -23.14
CA TRP A 75 -6.46 8.36 -21.88
C TRP A 75 -4.98 7.97 -22.02
N PRO A 76 -4.06 8.75 -21.43
CA PRO A 76 -2.66 8.37 -21.33
C PRO A 76 -2.48 7.29 -20.27
N HIS A 77 -1.99 6.13 -20.70
CA HIS A 77 -1.49 5.06 -19.85
C HIS A 77 0.02 5.21 -19.76
N VAL A 78 0.51 5.64 -18.61
CA VAL A 78 1.93 5.76 -18.35
C VAL A 78 2.43 4.41 -17.87
N VAL A 79 3.39 3.85 -18.58
CA VAL A 79 4.01 2.56 -18.27
C VAL A 79 5.49 2.78 -18.02
N ALA A 80 5.96 2.37 -16.86
CA ALA A 80 7.39 2.37 -16.53
C ALA A 80 7.82 0.96 -16.13
N GLU A 81 9.00 0.54 -16.59
CA GLU A 81 9.54 -0.80 -16.38
C GLU A 81 10.86 -0.74 -15.60
N ASP A 82 11.12 -1.80 -14.83
CA ASP A 82 12.33 -1.98 -14.03
C ASP A 82 12.66 -0.77 -13.15
N LEU A 83 11.73 -0.42 -12.26
CA LEU A 83 11.92 0.65 -11.31
C LEU A 83 12.68 0.16 -10.09
N SER A 84 13.55 1.00 -9.57
CA SER A 84 14.29 0.73 -8.34
C SER A 84 14.37 1.96 -7.45
N LEU A 85 14.24 1.73 -6.15
CA LEU A 85 14.48 2.71 -5.10
C LEU A 85 15.61 2.19 -4.21
N GLY A 86 16.65 2.98 -4.08
CA GLY A 86 17.84 2.62 -3.31
C GLY A 86 17.62 2.64 -1.81
N ASN A 87 18.47 1.92 -1.12
CA ASN A 87 18.60 1.95 0.32
C ASN A 87 19.42 3.17 0.79
N PRO A 88 19.35 3.54 2.08
CA PRO A 88 20.31 4.47 2.66
C PRO A 88 21.70 3.88 2.70
N ASP A 89 22.73 4.73 2.77
CA ASP A 89 24.15 4.37 2.72
C ASP A 89 24.60 3.35 3.80
N TRP A 90 23.86 3.28 4.91
CA TRP A 90 24.17 2.33 5.98
C TRP A 90 23.71 0.90 5.69
N SER A 91 22.86 0.68 4.69
CA SER A 91 22.39 -0.66 4.31
C SER A 91 23.41 -1.36 3.45
N LYS A 92 23.56 -2.68 3.64
CA LYS A 92 24.43 -3.52 2.81
C LYS A 92 23.79 -3.88 1.47
N LYS A 93 22.46 -3.83 1.37
CA LYS A 93 21.73 -4.10 0.14
C LYS A 93 21.56 -2.80 -0.65
N PRO A 94 21.81 -2.79 -1.96
CA PRO A 94 21.77 -1.56 -2.73
C PRO A 94 20.34 -1.02 -2.92
N GLN A 95 19.34 -1.91 -3.00
CA GLN A 95 17.96 -1.56 -3.30
C GLN A 95 17.01 -1.90 -2.15
N MET A 96 16.13 -0.97 -1.83
CA MET A 96 15.05 -1.13 -0.88
C MET A 96 13.78 -1.64 -1.56
N VAL A 97 13.42 -1.05 -2.71
CA VAL A 97 12.24 -1.45 -3.48
C VAL A 97 12.61 -1.66 -4.92
N THR A 98 12.08 -2.71 -5.51
CA THR A 98 12.11 -2.95 -6.95
C THR A 98 10.70 -3.26 -7.46
N LEU A 99 10.41 -2.79 -8.67
CA LEU A 99 9.14 -3.01 -9.36
C LEU A 99 9.46 -3.39 -10.81
N LYS A 100 8.94 -4.50 -11.26
CA LYS A 100 9.12 -4.90 -12.66
C LYS A 100 8.37 -3.98 -13.62
N ARG A 101 7.18 -3.54 -13.23
CA ARG A 101 6.34 -2.65 -14.04
C ARG A 101 5.38 -1.86 -13.17
N VAL A 102 5.19 -0.62 -13.51
CA VAL A 102 4.13 0.25 -13.02
C VAL A 102 3.30 0.71 -14.22
N GLU A 103 2.00 0.60 -14.12
CA GLU A 103 1.06 1.17 -15.10
C GLU A 103 0.07 2.04 -14.34
N LEU A 104 -0.08 3.28 -14.81
CA LEU A 104 -1.06 4.21 -14.25
C LEU A 104 -1.82 4.92 -15.38
N ARG A 105 -3.10 5.17 -15.15
CA ARG A 105 -3.99 5.87 -16.07
C ARG A 105 -4.26 7.25 -15.53
N ILE A 106 -4.23 8.25 -16.39
CA ILE A 106 -4.47 9.63 -15.98
C ILE A 106 -5.68 10.15 -16.75
N SER A 107 -6.65 10.75 -16.05
CA SER A 107 -7.80 11.39 -16.68
C SER A 107 -7.38 12.70 -17.36
N PRO A 108 -7.39 12.78 -18.72
CA PRO A 108 -6.93 13.97 -19.42
C PRO A 108 -7.87 15.17 -19.21
N LEU A 109 -9.16 14.94 -19.04
CA LEU A 109 -10.15 16.00 -18.80
C LEU A 109 -10.02 16.61 -17.41
N ALA A 110 -9.60 15.82 -16.43
CA ALA A 110 -9.37 16.31 -15.07
C ALA A 110 -8.15 17.26 -15.00
N LEU A 111 -7.14 17.04 -15.85
CA LEU A 111 -5.97 17.92 -15.92
C LEU A 111 -6.35 19.35 -16.33
N LEU A 112 -7.37 19.53 -17.16
CA LEU A 112 -7.88 20.86 -17.52
C LEU A 112 -8.47 21.61 -16.33
N ALA A 113 -8.89 20.90 -15.28
CA ALA A 113 -9.39 21.43 -14.02
C ALA A 113 -8.33 21.44 -12.91
N GLN A 114 -7.04 21.35 -13.25
CA GLN A 114 -5.91 21.26 -12.31
C GLN A 114 -6.03 20.08 -11.32
N ARG A 115 -6.63 18.97 -11.78
CA ARG A 115 -6.76 17.73 -11.00
C ARG A 115 -6.02 16.61 -11.70
N VAL A 116 -5.14 15.93 -10.97
CA VAL A 116 -4.51 14.68 -11.41
C VAL A 116 -5.34 13.53 -10.88
N VAL A 117 -6.23 13.00 -11.71
CA VAL A 117 -7.07 11.85 -11.35
C VAL A 117 -6.47 10.60 -11.96
N ILE A 118 -6.07 9.68 -11.08
CA ILE A 118 -5.46 8.39 -11.41
C ILE A 118 -6.42 7.30 -10.88
N PRO A 119 -7.37 6.82 -11.69
CA PRO A 119 -8.36 5.84 -11.21
C PRO A 119 -7.73 4.54 -10.75
N ARG A 120 -6.58 4.19 -11.34
CA ARG A 120 -5.90 2.94 -11.02
C ARG A 120 -4.39 3.02 -11.28
N ILE A 121 -3.64 2.42 -10.35
CA ILE A 121 -2.22 2.13 -10.46
C ILE A 121 -2.07 0.61 -10.37
N ASP A 122 -1.46 -0.02 -11.36
CA ASP A 122 -1.14 -1.45 -11.37
C ASP A 122 0.36 -1.65 -11.24
N LEU A 123 0.76 -2.45 -10.24
CA LEU A 123 2.14 -2.78 -9.93
C LEU A 123 2.38 -4.26 -10.24
N THR A 124 3.42 -4.57 -11.00
CA THR A 124 3.82 -5.94 -11.32
C THR A 124 5.07 -6.32 -10.55
N GLU A 125 5.01 -7.42 -9.83
CA GLU A 125 6.11 -7.99 -9.03
C GLU A 125 6.79 -6.94 -8.13
N PRO A 126 6.04 -6.23 -7.25
CA PRO A 126 6.65 -5.33 -6.29
C PRO A 126 7.44 -6.14 -5.24
N ASN A 127 8.71 -5.80 -5.06
CA ASN A 127 9.57 -6.38 -4.03
C ASN A 127 10.06 -5.27 -3.10
N ALA A 128 9.95 -5.48 -1.79
CA ALA A 128 10.47 -4.57 -0.78
C ALA A 128 11.39 -5.30 0.21
N ASP A 129 12.55 -4.72 0.46
CA ASP A 129 13.51 -5.18 1.45
C ASP A 129 13.54 -4.19 2.60
N LEU A 130 12.91 -4.53 3.70
CA LEU A 130 12.78 -3.70 4.89
C LEU A 130 13.83 -4.07 5.91
N GLN A 131 14.58 -3.08 6.40
CA GLN A 131 15.65 -3.28 7.37
C GLN A 131 15.53 -2.30 8.52
N ARG A 132 15.62 -2.79 9.75
CA ARG A 132 15.79 -1.98 10.96
C ARG A 132 17.00 -2.42 11.75
N LEU A 133 17.90 -1.49 12.02
CA LEU A 133 19.09 -1.73 12.82
C LEU A 133 18.76 -1.76 14.31
N ALA A 134 19.70 -2.28 15.12
CA ALA A 134 19.59 -2.32 16.57
C ALA A 134 19.50 -0.94 17.22
N ASP A 135 20.00 0.11 16.57
CA ASP A 135 19.92 1.50 17.00
C ASP A 135 18.56 2.17 16.66
N GLY A 136 17.64 1.43 16.02
CA GLY A 136 16.30 1.87 15.66
C GLY A 136 16.18 2.51 14.28
N ARG A 137 17.28 2.81 13.58
CA ARG A 137 17.21 3.32 12.20
C ARG A 137 16.55 2.30 11.28
N ALA A 138 15.57 2.75 10.51
CA ALA A 138 14.85 1.93 9.56
C ALA A 138 14.98 2.48 8.14
N ASN A 139 15.14 1.59 7.15
CA ASN A 139 15.30 2.01 5.76
C ASN A 139 14.00 2.55 5.14
N TRP A 140 12.84 2.30 5.73
CA TRP A 140 11.56 2.87 5.31
C TRP A 140 11.24 4.23 5.93
N THR A 141 12.13 4.79 6.75
CA THR A 141 12.01 6.15 7.27
C THR A 141 12.58 7.13 6.26
N PHE A 142 11.73 7.95 5.67
CA PHE A 142 12.12 9.00 4.74
C PHE A 142 12.21 10.35 5.46
N GLN A 143 13.21 11.12 5.08
CA GLN A 143 13.34 12.52 5.53
C GLN A 143 12.97 13.39 4.33
N PHE A 144 11.88 14.12 4.45
CA PHE A 144 11.48 15.11 3.46
C PHE A 144 11.96 16.50 3.92
N ASP A 145 12.36 17.30 2.96
CA ASP A 145 12.68 18.68 3.26
C ASP A 145 11.45 19.41 3.82
N PRO A 146 11.64 20.28 4.83
CA PRO A 146 10.54 21.07 5.35
C PRO A 146 9.91 21.89 4.21
N LYS A 147 8.61 21.79 4.02
CA LYS A 147 7.90 22.64 3.08
C LYS A 147 8.11 24.11 3.51
N ASP A 148 8.46 24.97 2.56
CA ASP A 148 8.51 26.41 2.80
C ASP A 148 7.16 26.86 3.39
N PRO A 149 7.13 27.39 4.62
CA PRO A 149 5.89 27.83 5.24
C PRO A 149 5.22 28.99 4.47
N ASN A 150 5.96 29.67 3.58
CA ASN A 150 5.44 30.73 2.74
C ASN A 150 5.11 30.26 1.31
N ALA A 151 5.31 28.98 0.99
CA ALA A 151 4.93 28.44 -0.30
C ALA A 151 3.40 28.49 -0.45
N GLU A 152 2.91 29.05 -1.54
CA GLU A 152 1.48 28.98 -1.84
C GLU A 152 1.05 27.51 -1.97
N PRO A 153 -0.11 27.14 -1.40
CA PRO A 153 -0.64 25.79 -1.55
C PRO A 153 -0.76 25.44 -3.02
N SER A 154 -0.29 24.25 -3.41
CA SER A 154 -0.49 23.78 -4.78
C SER A 154 -1.97 23.82 -5.15
N SER A 155 -2.31 24.46 -6.25
CA SER A 155 -3.67 24.42 -6.80
C SER A 155 -4.03 23.05 -7.38
N TRP A 156 -3.05 22.16 -7.53
CA TRP A 156 -3.26 20.81 -8.06
C TRP A 156 -3.70 19.84 -6.97
N VAL A 157 -4.79 19.15 -7.25
CA VAL A 157 -5.33 18.07 -6.41
C VAL A 157 -4.99 16.74 -7.06
N VAL A 158 -4.40 15.83 -6.29
CA VAL A 158 -4.12 14.45 -6.72
C VAL A 158 -5.15 13.51 -6.10
N ASP A 159 -5.81 12.74 -6.95
CA ASP A 159 -6.85 11.77 -6.58
C ASP A 159 -6.46 10.39 -7.15
N ILE A 160 -6.25 9.41 -6.26
CA ILE A 160 -5.87 8.04 -6.60
C ILE A 160 -7.02 7.11 -6.25
N GLY A 161 -7.57 6.42 -7.25
CA GLY A 161 -8.75 5.56 -7.08
C GLY A 161 -8.44 4.18 -6.51
N ALA A 162 -7.52 3.43 -7.11
CA ALA A 162 -7.18 2.08 -6.67
C ALA A 162 -5.70 1.77 -6.92
N ILE A 163 -5.14 0.91 -6.07
CA ILE A 163 -3.81 0.32 -6.30
C ILE A 163 -3.99 -1.19 -6.34
N GLY A 164 -3.62 -1.79 -7.47
CA GLY A 164 -3.54 -3.24 -7.65
C GLY A 164 -2.09 -3.68 -7.79
N PHE A 165 -1.80 -4.91 -7.39
CA PHE A 165 -0.53 -5.55 -7.72
C PHE A 165 -0.69 -7.06 -7.82
N ASP A 166 0.28 -7.72 -8.45
CA ASP A 166 0.43 -9.16 -8.44
C ASP A 166 1.78 -9.57 -7.84
N LYS A 167 1.80 -10.71 -7.17
CA LYS A 167 3.02 -11.35 -6.63
C LYS A 167 3.92 -10.41 -5.83
N GLY A 168 3.35 -9.70 -4.86
CA GLY A 168 4.13 -8.88 -3.95
C GLY A 168 5.06 -9.74 -3.08
N HIS A 169 6.27 -9.28 -2.86
CA HIS A 169 7.23 -9.91 -1.97
C HIS A 169 7.85 -8.89 -1.03
N VAL A 170 7.83 -9.17 0.25
CA VAL A 170 8.42 -8.29 1.27
C VAL A 170 9.33 -9.11 2.16
N THR A 171 10.59 -8.69 2.28
CA THR A 171 11.50 -9.21 3.30
C THR A 171 11.66 -8.19 4.42
N LEU A 172 11.73 -8.65 5.65
CA LEU A 172 12.01 -7.84 6.83
C LEU A 172 13.19 -8.41 7.59
N ASP A 173 14.19 -7.58 7.87
CA ASP A 173 15.30 -7.88 8.78
C ASP A 173 15.31 -6.82 9.88
N ASP A 174 14.75 -7.16 11.03
CA ASP A 174 14.61 -6.28 12.19
C ASP A 174 15.52 -6.76 13.30
N GLN A 175 16.67 -6.11 13.45
CA GLN A 175 17.65 -6.44 14.47
C GLN A 175 17.17 -6.09 15.89
N ASN A 176 16.30 -5.09 16.02
CA ASN A 176 15.75 -4.66 17.30
C ASN A 176 14.82 -5.74 17.88
N LEU A 177 13.95 -6.28 17.02
CA LEU A 177 13.04 -7.36 17.39
C LEU A 177 13.63 -8.77 17.18
N LYS A 178 14.88 -8.89 16.70
CA LYS A 178 15.50 -10.16 16.30
C LYS A 178 14.57 -10.97 15.39
N THR A 179 14.02 -10.29 14.38
CA THR A 179 12.95 -10.80 13.52
C THR A 179 13.40 -10.77 12.08
N GLN A 180 13.24 -11.89 11.40
CA GLN A 180 13.50 -12.02 9.97
C GLN A 180 12.28 -12.68 9.32
N LEU A 181 11.64 -11.98 8.40
CA LEU A 181 10.45 -12.46 7.72
C LEU A 181 10.60 -12.40 6.21
N ASP A 182 10.02 -13.36 5.55
CA ASP A 182 9.84 -13.47 4.12
C ASP A 182 8.32 -13.59 3.88
N VAL A 183 7.72 -12.58 3.26
CA VAL A 183 6.28 -12.46 3.11
C VAL A 183 5.92 -12.37 1.63
N LEU A 184 5.14 -13.33 1.17
CA LEU A 184 4.52 -13.31 -0.15
C LEU A 184 3.11 -12.76 -0.03
N ILE A 185 2.74 -11.88 -0.95
CA ILE A 185 1.46 -11.16 -0.95
C ILE A 185 0.82 -11.34 -2.31
N ASP A 186 -0.34 -12.02 -2.33
CA ASP A 186 -1.10 -12.27 -3.54
C ASP A 186 -2.49 -11.61 -3.47
N PRO A 187 -3.00 -11.00 -4.54
CA PRO A 187 -4.34 -10.43 -4.55
C PRO A 187 -5.42 -11.52 -4.49
N LEU A 188 -6.49 -11.27 -3.74
CA LEU A 188 -7.66 -12.16 -3.60
C LEU A 188 -8.72 -11.91 -4.68
N GLY A 189 -8.33 -11.74 -5.95
CA GLY A 189 -9.24 -11.48 -7.05
C GLY A 189 -9.07 -10.09 -7.67
N LYS A 190 -10.16 -9.45 -8.13
CA LYS A 190 -10.07 -8.10 -8.71
C LYS A 190 -9.75 -7.09 -7.60
N PRO A 191 -8.85 -6.12 -7.85
CA PRO A 191 -8.58 -5.05 -6.89
C PRO A 191 -9.88 -4.33 -6.52
N ILE A 192 -10.08 -4.09 -5.23
CA ILE A 192 -11.23 -3.35 -4.73
C ILE A 192 -10.97 -1.86 -4.99
N PRO A 193 -11.89 -1.13 -5.66
CA PRO A 193 -11.76 0.31 -5.84
C PRO A 193 -11.62 1.02 -4.50
N PHE A 194 -10.79 2.05 -4.43
CA PHE A 194 -10.64 2.85 -3.22
C PHE A 194 -11.96 3.51 -2.78
N SER A 195 -12.78 3.93 -3.75
CA SER A 195 -14.14 4.42 -3.51
C SER A 195 -15.03 3.43 -2.77
N ASP A 196 -14.86 2.14 -2.98
CA ASP A 196 -15.64 1.08 -2.31
C ASP A 196 -15.07 0.78 -0.91
N ILE A 197 -13.78 1.04 -0.70
CA ILE A 197 -13.12 1.00 0.60
C ILE A 197 -13.46 2.28 1.40
N VAL A 198 -13.56 3.43 0.73
CA VAL A 198 -13.77 4.77 1.32
C VAL A 198 -15.24 5.20 1.34
N GLY A 199 -16.12 4.57 0.57
CA GLY A 199 -17.53 4.98 0.43
C GLY A 199 -18.41 4.62 1.63
N ASP A 200 -19.28 5.55 2.03
CA ASP A 200 -20.29 5.38 3.09
C ASP A 200 -21.23 4.17 2.92
N LYS A 201 -21.28 3.58 1.73
CA LYS A 201 -22.12 2.41 1.43
C LYS A 201 -21.63 1.14 2.14
N ALA A 202 -20.33 0.91 2.20
CA ALA A 202 -19.76 -0.27 2.87
C ALA A 202 -20.01 -0.20 4.39
N ALA A 203 -19.84 0.98 4.99
CA ALA A 203 -20.09 1.20 6.42
C ALA A 203 -21.57 1.02 6.79
N LYS A 204 -22.51 1.49 5.97
CA LYS A 204 -23.96 1.33 6.21
C LYS A 204 -24.43 -0.13 6.08
N THR A 205 -23.93 -0.86 5.06
CA THR A 205 -24.29 -2.27 4.85
C THR A 205 -23.72 -3.17 5.96
N ALA A 206 -22.58 -2.80 6.55
CA ALA A 206 -21.99 -3.50 7.67
C ALA A 206 -22.76 -3.32 8.97
N GLN A 207 -23.20 -2.10 9.24
CA GLN A 207 -23.98 -1.76 10.41
C GLN A 207 -25.38 -2.42 10.39
N GLU A 208 -25.99 -2.57 9.20
CA GLU A 208 -27.30 -3.22 9.04
C GLU A 208 -27.28 -4.75 9.17
N LYS A 209 -26.13 -5.40 8.98
CA LYS A 209 -25.97 -6.88 9.06
C LYS A 209 -25.30 -7.39 10.32
N GLY A 210 -24.89 -6.51 11.23
CA GLY A 210 -24.27 -6.92 12.52
C GLY A 210 -22.91 -7.64 12.39
N ALA A 211 -22.34 -7.70 11.20
CA ALA A 211 -20.99 -8.18 10.94
C ALA A 211 -20.28 -7.14 10.09
N ALA A 212 -19.13 -6.64 10.56
CA ALA A 212 -18.30 -5.77 9.74
C ALA A 212 -17.95 -6.53 8.44
N PRO A 213 -18.20 -5.97 7.23
CA PRO A 213 -17.71 -6.58 6.01
C PRO A 213 -16.20 -6.53 6.07
N GLN A 214 -15.58 -7.69 6.22
CA GLN A 214 -14.14 -7.84 6.21
C GLN A 214 -13.72 -8.04 4.75
N ASP A 215 -13.62 -6.95 4.00
CA ASP A 215 -13.17 -6.99 2.62
C ASP A 215 -11.65 -7.21 2.59
N TYR A 216 -11.27 -8.47 2.65
CA TYR A 216 -9.89 -8.88 2.42
C TYR A 216 -9.54 -8.68 0.94
N ALA A 217 -8.45 -7.97 0.70
CA ALA A 217 -7.94 -7.73 -0.65
C ALA A 217 -6.75 -8.61 -1.01
N PHE A 218 -5.98 -9.04 0.00
CA PHE A 218 -4.74 -9.79 -0.21
C PHE A 218 -4.63 -10.99 0.70
N ALA A 219 -4.08 -12.08 0.14
CA ALA A 219 -3.59 -13.23 0.88
C ALA A 219 -2.10 -13.02 1.20
N LEU A 220 -1.69 -13.45 2.39
CA LEU A 220 -0.32 -13.41 2.85
C LEU A 220 0.18 -14.83 3.13
N LYS A 221 1.44 -15.10 2.79
CA LYS A 221 2.19 -16.25 3.31
C LYS A 221 3.46 -15.75 3.93
N VAL A 222 3.70 -16.10 5.17
CA VAL A 222 4.86 -15.65 5.94
C VAL A 222 5.66 -16.83 6.43
N LYS A 223 6.98 -16.70 6.34
CA LYS A 223 7.95 -17.64 6.94
C LYS A 223 9.14 -16.85 7.46
N GLY A 224 9.83 -17.42 8.44
CA GLY A 224 11.02 -16.78 9.00
C GLY A 224 11.20 -17.07 10.47
N GLN A 225 11.56 -16.04 11.23
CA GLN A 225 11.73 -16.10 12.68
C GLN A 225 11.28 -14.78 13.32
N TYR A 226 10.70 -14.92 14.51
CA TYR A 226 10.32 -13.84 15.39
C TYR A 226 10.94 -14.06 16.75
N HIS A 227 11.71 -13.09 17.27
CA HIS A 227 12.51 -13.24 18.49
C HIS A 227 13.38 -14.53 18.49
N ASN A 228 13.99 -14.84 17.33
CA ASN A 228 14.76 -16.05 17.07
C ASN A 228 13.96 -17.38 17.12
N GLN A 229 12.63 -17.33 17.23
CA GLN A 229 11.76 -18.50 17.14
C GLN A 229 11.26 -18.68 15.71
N LYS A 230 11.30 -19.91 15.18
CA LYS A 230 10.79 -20.19 13.82
C LYS A 230 9.32 -19.81 13.72
N LEU A 231 8.99 -19.13 12.64
CA LEU A 231 7.65 -18.66 12.32
C LEU A 231 7.27 -19.07 10.91
N ALA A 232 6.07 -19.60 10.77
CA ALA A 232 5.42 -19.79 9.47
C ALA A 232 3.91 -19.61 9.62
N GLY A 233 3.27 -19.04 8.60
CA GLY A 233 1.84 -18.83 8.65
C GLY A 233 1.29 -18.28 7.35
N GLU A 234 -0.01 -18.11 7.35
CA GLU A 234 -0.77 -17.48 6.26
C GLU A 234 -1.83 -16.57 6.83
N GLY A 235 -2.32 -15.65 6.00
CA GLY A 235 -3.33 -14.71 6.43
C GLY A 235 -3.97 -13.97 5.27
N LYS A 236 -4.85 -13.05 5.62
CA LYS A 236 -5.53 -12.13 4.70
C LYS A 236 -5.59 -10.75 5.32
N ILE A 237 -5.43 -9.75 4.50
CA ILE A 237 -5.49 -8.34 4.91
C ILE A 237 -6.36 -7.52 3.96
N GLY A 238 -6.79 -6.35 4.44
CA GLY A 238 -7.49 -5.35 3.64
C GLY A 238 -6.64 -4.72 2.54
N GLY A 239 -7.22 -3.79 1.80
CA GLY A 239 -6.53 -3.09 0.71
C GLY A 239 -5.44 -2.15 1.21
N LEU A 240 -4.36 -1.99 0.44
CA LEU A 240 -3.19 -1.17 0.83
C LEU A 240 -3.53 0.29 1.10
N LEU A 241 -4.48 0.87 0.37
CA LEU A 241 -4.89 2.26 0.59
C LEU A 241 -5.62 2.44 1.93
N ALA A 242 -6.27 1.41 2.44
CA ALA A 242 -6.87 1.44 3.77
C ALA A 242 -5.84 1.49 4.90
N LEU A 243 -4.57 1.14 4.64
CA LEU A 243 -3.48 1.30 5.61
C LEU A 243 -3.22 2.76 5.97
N GLN A 244 -3.52 3.70 5.08
CA GLN A 244 -3.26 5.13 5.28
C GLN A 244 -4.41 5.87 5.97
N ASP A 245 -5.57 5.22 6.12
CA ASP A 245 -6.75 5.82 6.76
C ASP A 245 -6.82 5.40 8.23
N ALA A 246 -6.25 6.23 9.10
CA ALA A 246 -6.24 6.01 10.55
C ALA A 246 -7.64 5.93 11.18
N ALA A 247 -8.69 6.43 10.51
CA ALA A 247 -10.06 6.43 11.03
C ALA A 247 -10.81 5.13 10.74
N ARG A 248 -10.28 4.26 9.87
CA ARG A 248 -10.99 3.06 9.40
C ARG A 248 -10.39 1.79 9.96
N PRO A 249 -11.25 0.85 10.40
CA PRO A 249 -10.80 -0.48 10.78
C PRO A 249 -10.19 -1.20 9.56
N PHE A 250 -8.93 -1.61 9.69
CA PHE A 250 -8.21 -2.40 8.68
C PHE A 250 -8.37 -3.89 9.01
N PRO A 251 -9.01 -4.69 8.16
CA PRO A 251 -9.26 -6.10 8.46
C PRO A 251 -7.98 -6.93 8.36
N LEU A 252 -7.82 -7.82 9.32
CA LEU A 252 -6.70 -8.75 9.43
C LEU A 252 -7.20 -10.12 9.87
N GLN A 253 -6.77 -11.17 9.18
CA GLN A 253 -6.92 -12.56 9.60
C GLN A 253 -5.59 -13.27 9.40
N ALA A 254 -5.15 -14.04 10.37
CA ALA A 254 -3.94 -14.84 10.22
C ALA A 254 -3.98 -16.13 11.05
N GLN A 255 -3.28 -17.15 10.54
CA GLN A 255 -2.94 -18.37 11.24
C GLN A 255 -1.41 -18.51 11.19
N VAL A 256 -0.78 -18.45 12.34
CA VAL A 256 0.69 -18.43 12.43
C VAL A 256 1.13 -19.48 13.45
N LYS A 257 2.13 -20.27 13.10
CA LYS A 257 2.84 -21.13 14.04
C LYS A 257 4.17 -20.51 14.39
N ILE A 258 4.41 -20.29 15.67
CA ILE A 258 5.66 -19.72 16.20
C ILE A 258 6.21 -20.73 17.22
N ALA A 259 7.33 -21.37 16.91
CA ALA A 259 7.85 -22.50 17.66
C ALA A 259 6.79 -23.61 17.83
N ASP A 260 6.36 -23.88 19.05
CA ASP A 260 5.31 -24.86 19.40
C ASP A 260 3.92 -24.23 19.63
N THR A 261 3.81 -22.89 19.51
CA THR A 261 2.57 -22.16 19.69
C THR A 261 1.86 -21.89 18.37
N SER A 262 0.60 -22.26 18.28
CA SER A 262 -0.31 -21.89 17.19
C SER A 262 -1.09 -20.64 17.58
N VAL A 263 -1.11 -19.67 16.71
CA VAL A 263 -1.79 -18.39 16.89
C VAL A 263 -2.80 -18.22 15.74
N GLU A 264 -4.08 -18.15 16.06
CA GLU A 264 -5.11 -17.74 15.11
C GLU A 264 -5.67 -16.39 15.55
N LEU A 265 -5.73 -15.46 14.64
CA LEU A 265 -6.30 -14.14 14.91
C LEU A 265 -7.18 -13.67 13.77
N ALA A 266 -8.25 -12.96 14.11
CA ALA A 266 -9.15 -12.35 13.14
C ALA A 266 -9.82 -11.12 13.75
N GLY A 267 -9.85 -10.01 13.03
CA GLY A 267 -10.47 -8.77 13.48
C GLY A 267 -9.96 -7.55 12.73
N THR A 268 -9.77 -6.46 13.44
CA THR A 268 -9.40 -5.18 12.85
C THR A 268 -8.27 -4.48 13.57
N LEU A 269 -7.48 -3.71 12.81
CA LEU A 269 -6.50 -2.75 13.30
C LEU A 269 -7.03 -1.34 13.03
N THR A 270 -6.87 -0.44 13.96
CA THR A 270 -7.08 1.00 13.76
C THR A 270 -5.73 1.67 13.67
N ASP A 271 -5.53 2.56 12.70
CA ASP A 271 -4.24 3.17 12.38
C ASP A 271 -3.10 2.12 12.26
N PRO A 272 -3.19 1.21 11.29
CA PRO A 272 -2.30 0.05 11.22
C PRO A 272 -0.83 0.41 11.02
N LEU A 273 -0.52 1.57 10.39
CA LEU A 273 0.86 2.03 10.20
C LEU A 273 1.52 2.46 11.51
N ASN A 274 0.75 3.04 12.42
CA ASN A 274 1.23 3.44 13.74
C ASN A 274 0.84 2.44 14.84
N LEU A 275 0.13 1.36 14.50
CA LEU A 275 -0.39 0.39 15.46
C LEU A 275 -1.23 1.05 16.56
N GLY A 276 -2.18 1.92 16.17
CA GLY A 276 -2.96 2.74 17.11
C GLY A 276 -3.82 1.90 18.05
N ALA A 277 -4.62 0.99 17.51
CA ALA A 277 -5.43 0.06 18.30
C ALA A 277 -5.67 -1.25 17.55
N LEU A 278 -6.04 -2.30 18.29
CA LEU A 278 -6.46 -3.57 17.71
C LEU A 278 -7.68 -4.12 18.47
N ASP A 279 -8.54 -4.79 17.73
CA ASP A 279 -9.70 -5.57 18.23
C ASP A 279 -9.72 -6.89 17.47
N LEU A 280 -9.19 -7.93 18.10
CA LEU A 280 -8.92 -9.21 17.47
C LEU A 280 -9.49 -10.36 18.32
N ARG A 281 -10.24 -11.26 17.70
CA ARG A 281 -10.42 -12.58 18.25
C ARG A 281 -9.08 -13.32 18.16
N LEU A 282 -8.60 -13.81 19.29
CA LEU A 282 -7.31 -14.46 19.41
C LEU A 282 -7.51 -15.86 20.01
N LYS A 283 -7.04 -16.86 19.26
CA LYS A 283 -6.90 -18.23 19.76
C LYS A 283 -5.43 -18.57 19.85
N LEU A 284 -5.05 -19.14 20.97
CA LEU A 284 -3.70 -19.64 21.22
C LEU A 284 -3.77 -21.11 21.61
N ALA A 285 -2.89 -21.92 21.06
CA ALA A 285 -2.71 -23.31 21.45
C ALA A 285 -1.24 -23.65 21.50
N GLY A 286 -0.80 -24.36 22.53
CA GLY A 286 0.63 -24.71 22.68
C GLY A 286 0.84 -25.74 23.80
N THR A 287 2.10 -26.13 23.96
CA THR A 287 2.49 -27.15 24.91
C THR A 287 2.56 -26.65 26.37
N SER A 288 2.85 -25.36 26.57
CA SER A 288 2.85 -24.69 27.86
C SER A 288 2.70 -23.18 27.72
N LEU A 289 1.97 -22.52 28.64
CA LEU A 289 1.90 -21.05 28.68
C LEU A 289 3.26 -20.41 28.96
N GLY A 290 4.16 -21.08 29.67
CA GLY A 290 5.52 -20.62 29.92
C GLY A 290 6.32 -20.38 28.62
N ASN A 291 5.99 -21.12 27.55
CA ASN A 291 6.63 -20.99 26.23
C ASN A 291 6.24 -19.69 25.48
N LEU A 292 5.26 -18.94 25.98
CA LEU A 292 4.92 -17.63 25.44
C LEU A 292 5.90 -16.53 25.84
N TYR A 293 6.75 -16.76 26.85
CA TYR A 293 7.70 -15.75 27.32
C TYR A 293 8.63 -15.19 26.22
N PRO A 294 9.26 -16.00 25.36
CA PRO A 294 10.08 -15.50 24.27
C PRO A 294 9.30 -14.64 23.24
N LEU A 295 7.98 -14.84 23.15
CA LEU A 295 7.13 -14.15 22.19
C LEU A 295 6.56 -12.84 22.75
N THR A 296 6.23 -12.83 24.05
CA THR A 296 5.47 -11.74 24.69
C THR A 296 6.30 -10.92 25.68
N GLY A 297 7.40 -11.48 26.19
CA GLY A 297 8.15 -10.92 27.32
C GLY A 297 7.44 -11.07 28.69
N VAL A 298 6.26 -11.71 28.71
CA VAL A 298 5.48 -11.91 29.93
C VAL A 298 5.77 -13.29 30.51
N LYS A 299 6.19 -13.35 31.78
CA LYS A 299 6.41 -14.60 32.47
C LYS A 299 5.06 -15.21 32.89
N LEU A 300 4.71 -16.32 32.27
CA LEU A 300 3.55 -17.12 32.59
C LEU A 300 4.00 -18.43 33.22
N PRO A 301 3.16 -19.06 34.07
CA PRO A 301 3.48 -20.34 34.67
C PRO A 301 3.56 -21.46 33.60
N ASP A 302 4.36 -22.48 33.91
CA ASP A 302 4.32 -23.74 33.16
C ASP A 302 2.98 -24.43 33.38
N THR A 303 2.38 -24.84 32.28
CA THR A 303 1.08 -25.52 32.28
C THR A 303 1.15 -26.78 31.43
N PRO A 304 0.22 -27.72 31.56
CA PRO A 304 -0.06 -28.72 30.55
C PRO A 304 -0.38 -28.05 29.19
N PRO A 305 -0.43 -28.82 28.10
CA PRO A 305 -0.89 -28.31 26.80
C PRO A 305 -2.22 -27.57 26.96
N TYR A 306 -2.33 -26.45 26.28
CA TYR A 306 -3.43 -25.51 26.45
C TYR A 306 -4.02 -25.06 25.13
N GLU A 307 -5.27 -24.68 25.17
CA GLU A 307 -5.97 -23.94 24.13
C GLU A 307 -6.77 -22.81 24.76
N THR A 308 -6.68 -21.59 24.17
CA THR A 308 -7.43 -20.42 24.64
C THR A 308 -8.13 -19.75 23.45
N ASP A 309 -9.29 -19.16 23.69
CA ASP A 309 -10.06 -18.38 22.73
C ASP A 309 -10.66 -17.17 23.47
N GLY A 310 -10.43 -15.97 22.96
CA GLY A 310 -10.91 -14.74 23.56
C GLY A 310 -10.73 -13.54 22.65
N ASN A 311 -11.18 -12.37 23.09
CA ASN A 311 -11.00 -11.11 22.39
C ASN A 311 -9.84 -10.32 22.98
N LEU A 312 -8.84 -10.02 22.14
CA LEU A 312 -7.72 -9.15 22.47
C LEU A 312 -8.04 -7.74 21.97
N ILE A 313 -8.26 -6.84 22.91
CA ILE A 313 -8.43 -5.41 22.64
C ILE A 313 -7.17 -4.71 23.15
N ALA A 314 -6.53 -3.92 22.31
CA ALA A 314 -5.40 -3.12 22.74
C ALA A 314 -5.46 -1.70 22.17
N LYS A 315 -5.01 -0.76 22.99
CA LYS A 315 -4.72 0.62 22.61
C LYS A 315 -3.25 0.88 22.91
N LEU A 316 -2.46 1.14 21.88
CA LEU A 316 -1.00 1.10 22.01
C LEU A 316 -0.41 2.50 22.28
N HIS A 317 -1.18 3.57 22.07
CA HIS A 317 -0.74 4.96 22.21
C HIS A 317 -1.58 5.76 23.23
N GLU A 318 -1.93 5.14 24.36
CA GLU A 318 -2.59 5.87 25.45
C GLU A 318 -1.58 6.69 26.27
N PRO A 319 -1.98 7.82 26.86
CA PRO A 319 -1.09 8.70 27.64
C PRO A 319 -0.41 8.05 28.85
N GLY A 320 -0.82 6.83 29.24
CA GLY A 320 -0.25 6.04 30.34
C GLY A 320 0.55 4.81 29.87
N GLY A 321 0.76 4.65 28.58
CA GLY A 321 1.34 3.45 27.97
C GLY A 321 0.32 2.53 27.34
N ALA A 322 0.79 1.47 26.71
CA ALA A 322 -0.08 0.53 26.02
C ALA A 322 -1.02 -0.21 26.99
N VAL A 323 -2.30 -0.24 26.66
CA VAL A 323 -3.34 -0.94 27.43
C VAL A 323 -3.77 -2.17 26.64
N PHE A 324 -3.64 -3.33 27.25
CA PHE A 324 -4.09 -4.62 26.71
C PHE A 324 -5.21 -5.19 27.55
N ARG A 325 -6.25 -5.69 26.90
CA ARG A 325 -7.38 -6.34 27.54
C ARG A 325 -7.71 -7.62 26.78
N TYR A 326 -7.72 -8.74 27.49
CA TYR A 326 -8.14 -10.03 26.93
C TYR A 326 -9.45 -10.42 27.59
N GLU A 327 -10.53 -10.30 26.83
CA GLU A 327 -11.91 -10.44 27.32
C GLU A 327 -12.56 -11.71 26.78
N ALA A 328 -13.66 -12.12 27.41
CA ALA A 328 -14.44 -13.30 27.05
C ALA A 328 -13.58 -14.57 26.89
N PHE A 329 -12.57 -14.69 27.73
CA PHE A 329 -11.57 -15.73 27.68
C PHE A 329 -12.17 -17.11 28.09
N ASN A 330 -11.99 -18.09 27.19
CA ASN A 330 -12.21 -19.48 27.46
C ASN A 330 -10.87 -20.21 27.29
N GLY A 331 -10.47 -20.93 28.33
CA GLY A 331 -9.24 -21.73 28.30
C GLY A 331 -9.51 -23.15 28.74
N LYS A 332 -8.86 -24.12 28.14
CA LYS A 332 -8.89 -25.53 28.53
C LYS A 332 -7.49 -26.12 28.47
N SER A 333 -7.24 -27.07 29.37
CA SER A 333 -6.10 -27.99 29.23
C SER A 333 -6.48 -29.06 28.20
N VAL A 334 -5.49 -29.42 27.37
CA VAL A 334 -5.62 -30.47 26.35
C VAL A 334 -4.80 -31.65 26.84
N GLU A 335 -5.46 -32.78 27.11
CA GLU A 335 -4.79 -34.05 27.51
C GLU A 335 -4.16 -34.74 26.30
#